data_1f166efb4854736608aa2a45ba6362cd
#
_entry.id   1f166efb4854736608aa2a45ba6362cd
#
_cell.length_a   1.000
_cell.length_b   1.000
_cell.length_c   1.000
_cell.angle_alpha   90.00
_cell.angle_beta   90.00
_cell.angle_gamma   90.00
#
_symmetry.space_group_name_H-M   'P 1'
#
loop_
_entity.id
_entity.type
_entity.pdbx_description
1 polymer ?
#
loop_
_entity_poly.entity_id
_entity_poly.type
_entity_poly.pdbx_seq_one_letter_code
_entity_poly.pdbx_strand_id
1 'polypeptide(L)'
;EILEGGVTPTATVMSWRGTEGGIAAARAGHRAVMAPSNYCYLDFCQDDPTREPVAAAAFLTLAQAYSYDPAPDSLGADVVPMILGVQGNLWCEHVPTAEHAEHMIWPRLLAIAEVGWSAPERKDFDDFHARVLDAVAWMQQRGYHPFDQKNAVGPRPESLDTLHCLSTGRQVAYRTPYSPKYPAA
;
A
#
# COMPACT_ATOMS: atom_id res chain seq x y z
N GLU A 1 -2.81 16.79 -12.87
CA GLU A 1 -2.90 16.34 -14.28
C GLU A 1 -4.38 16.23 -14.73
N ILE A 2 -5.13 15.21 -14.23
CA ILE A 2 -6.49 14.95 -14.75
C ILE A 2 -7.45 16.13 -14.50
N LEU A 3 -7.34 16.81 -13.36
CA LEU A 3 -8.20 17.95 -13.02
C LEU A 3 -7.89 19.18 -13.87
N GLU A 4 -6.68 19.32 -14.41
CA GLU A 4 -6.25 20.43 -15.26
C GLU A 4 -6.83 20.32 -16.67
N GLY A 5 -7.09 19.10 -17.14
CA GLY A 5 -7.61 18.82 -18.49
C GLY A 5 -9.13 18.90 -18.65
N GLY A 6 -9.86 19.17 -17.58
CA GLY A 6 -11.33 19.18 -17.59
C GLY A 6 -11.91 17.77 -17.56
N VAL A 7 -12.26 17.30 -16.37
CA VAL A 7 -12.88 15.97 -16.14
C VAL A 7 -14.41 16.11 -16.16
N THR A 8 -15.09 15.13 -16.76
CA THR A 8 -16.56 15.12 -16.71
C THR A 8 -17.03 14.97 -15.25
N PRO A 9 -18.14 15.63 -14.84
CA PRO A 9 -18.62 15.59 -13.45
C PRO A 9 -18.87 14.17 -12.91
N THR A 10 -19.14 13.20 -13.78
CA THR A 10 -19.41 11.81 -13.43
C THR A 10 -18.16 10.95 -13.29
N ALA A 11 -16.96 11.46 -13.62
CA ALA A 11 -15.72 10.72 -13.52
C ALA A 11 -15.35 10.45 -12.06
N THR A 12 -14.88 9.22 -11.80
CA THR A 12 -14.23 8.86 -10.54
C THR A 12 -12.73 8.95 -10.72
N VAL A 13 -12.04 9.60 -9.80
CA VAL A 13 -10.58 9.80 -9.83
C VAL A 13 -9.92 8.80 -8.90
N MET A 14 -8.88 8.10 -9.38
CA MET A 14 -8.01 7.30 -8.53
C MET A 14 -6.76 8.10 -8.18
N SER A 15 -6.48 8.24 -6.88
CA SER A 15 -5.30 8.95 -6.36
C SER A 15 -4.20 7.97 -5.98
N TRP A 16 -3.10 7.95 -6.74
CA TRP A 16 -2.01 7.00 -6.53
C TRP A 16 -0.67 7.65 -6.12
N ARG A 17 -0.38 8.88 -6.55
CA ARG A 17 0.86 9.61 -6.22
C ARG A 17 0.89 10.21 -4.82
N GLY A 18 -0.10 9.91 -4.00
CA GLY A 18 -0.33 10.45 -2.69
C GLY A 18 -1.82 10.70 -2.50
N THR A 19 -2.19 11.41 -1.45
CA THR A 19 -3.59 11.67 -1.08
C THR A 19 -4.15 12.94 -1.70
N GLU A 20 -3.28 13.93 -1.98
CA GLU A 20 -3.67 15.29 -2.38
C GLU A 20 -4.54 15.34 -3.64
N GLY A 21 -4.20 14.53 -4.65
CA GLY A 21 -4.98 14.48 -5.90
C GLY A 21 -6.40 14.00 -5.69
N GLY A 22 -6.60 13.00 -4.83
CA GLY A 22 -7.93 12.49 -4.47
C GLY A 22 -8.73 13.48 -3.64
N ILE A 23 -8.08 14.13 -2.67
CA ILE A 23 -8.70 15.18 -1.85
C ILE A 23 -9.12 16.38 -2.72
N ALA A 24 -8.24 16.81 -3.63
CA ALA A 24 -8.57 17.89 -4.57
C ALA A 24 -9.74 17.51 -5.48
N ALA A 25 -9.79 16.28 -5.98
CA ALA A 25 -10.90 15.75 -6.76
C ALA A 25 -12.21 15.75 -5.95
N ALA A 26 -12.17 15.26 -4.71
CA ALA A 26 -13.33 15.24 -3.82
C ALA A 26 -13.86 16.65 -3.53
N ARG A 27 -12.97 17.60 -3.25
CA ARG A 27 -13.32 19.02 -3.08
C ARG A 27 -13.92 19.67 -4.34
N ALA A 28 -13.53 19.17 -5.51
CA ALA A 28 -14.10 19.61 -6.79
C ALA A 28 -15.42 18.90 -7.16
N GLY A 29 -15.96 18.04 -6.27
CA GLY A 29 -17.22 17.34 -6.48
C GLY A 29 -17.09 16.01 -7.25
N HIS A 30 -15.87 15.51 -7.49
CA HIS A 30 -15.64 14.19 -8.08
C HIS A 30 -15.52 13.11 -7.00
N ARG A 31 -16.00 11.92 -7.31
CA ARG A 31 -15.73 10.75 -6.47
C ARG A 31 -14.26 10.36 -6.58
N ALA A 32 -13.67 9.91 -5.47
CA ALA A 32 -12.27 9.49 -5.42
C ALA A 32 -12.11 8.09 -4.83
N VAL A 33 -11.20 7.31 -5.41
CA VAL A 33 -10.66 6.07 -4.84
C VAL A 33 -9.23 6.35 -4.40
N MET A 34 -8.91 6.06 -3.15
CA MET A 34 -7.60 6.33 -2.56
C MET A 34 -6.70 5.11 -2.71
N ALA A 35 -5.62 5.25 -3.46
CA ALA A 35 -4.62 4.22 -3.71
C ALA A 35 -3.18 4.76 -3.60
N PRO A 36 -2.86 5.59 -2.57
CA PRO A 36 -1.53 6.20 -2.49
C PRO A 36 -0.46 5.13 -2.38
N SER A 37 0.60 5.26 -3.19
CA SER A 37 1.62 4.21 -3.35
C SER A 37 2.30 3.81 -2.05
N ASN A 38 2.49 4.77 -1.13
CA ASN A 38 3.10 4.55 0.16
C ASN A 38 2.24 3.76 1.18
N TYR A 39 0.96 3.47 0.84
CA TYR A 39 0.07 2.67 1.69
C TYR A 39 -0.60 1.52 0.97
N CYS A 40 -0.67 1.57 -0.38
CA CYS A 40 -1.55 0.70 -1.15
C CYS A 40 -0.83 -0.10 -2.25
N TYR A 41 0.49 0.10 -2.47
CA TYR A 41 1.21 -0.61 -3.54
C TYR A 41 1.84 -1.89 -3.02
N LEU A 42 1.26 -3.01 -3.44
CA LEU A 42 1.61 -4.35 -2.99
C LEU A 42 2.79 -4.95 -3.76
N ASP A 43 3.28 -4.28 -4.80
CA ASP A 43 4.51 -4.60 -5.54
C ASP A 43 5.78 -4.11 -4.84
N PHE A 44 5.66 -3.39 -3.72
CA PHE A 44 6.78 -2.98 -2.88
C PHE A 44 7.21 -4.11 -1.94
N CYS A 45 8.48 -4.10 -1.52
CA CYS A 45 8.97 -5.04 -0.49
C CYS A 45 8.19 -4.89 0.82
N GLN A 46 7.92 -6.00 1.51
CA GLN A 46 7.28 -5.96 2.83
C GLN A 46 8.27 -6.12 3.98
N ASP A 47 9.47 -6.64 3.71
CA ASP A 47 10.53 -6.92 4.70
C ASP A 47 11.90 -6.51 4.15
N ASP A 48 12.98 -6.96 4.76
CA ASP A 48 14.35 -6.76 4.32
C ASP A 48 14.53 -7.27 2.86
N PRO A 49 14.95 -6.42 1.91
CA PRO A 49 15.08 -6.80 0.50
C PRO A 49 16.04 -7.96 0.25
N THR A 50 16.98 -8.21 1.17
CA THR A 50 17.91 -9.35 1.05
C THR A 50 17.25 -10.70 1.31
N ARG A 51 16.03 -10.68 1.84
CA ARG A 51 15.21 -11.85 2.20
C ARG A 51 13.97 -11.98 1.34
N GLU A 52 13.65 -10.93 0.57
CA GLU A 52 12.46 -10.84 -0.25
C GLU A 52 12.73 -11.24 -1.70
N PRO A 53 11.73 -11.73 -2.43
CA PRO A 53 11.79 -11.82 -3.88
C PRO A 53 12.01 -10.45 -4.50
N VAL A 54 12.38 -10.44 -5.78
CA VAL A 54 12.50 -9.18 -6.54
C VAL A 54 11.17 -8.44 -6.51
N ALA A 55 11.22 -7.16 -6.15
CA ALA A 55 10.07 -6.28 -6.02
C ALA A 55 10.39 -4.89 -6.59
N ALA A 56 9.40 -4.03 -6.71
CA ALA A 56 9.64 -2.63 -7.00
C ALA A 56 10.47 -1.99 -5.86
N ALA A 57 11.32 -1.00 -6.22
CA ALA A 57 12.29 -0.40 -5.33
C ALA A 57 11.66 0.52 -4.27
N ALA A 58 10.80 -0.04 -3.43
CA ALA A 58 10.14 0.66 -2.33
C ALA A 58 9.72 -0.33 -1.22
N PHE A 59 9.26 0.22 -0.09
CA PHE A 59 8.76 -0.57 1.04
C PHE A 59 7.32 -0.23 1.36
N LEU A 60 6.58 -1.27 1.73
CA LEU A 60 5.29 -1.15 2.37
C LEU A 60 5.14 -2.29 3.38
N THR A 61 5.32 -2.01 4.66
CA THR A 61 5.10 -2.98 5.72
C THR A 61 3.61 -3.15 6.03
N LEU A 62 3.24 -4.26 6.68
CA LEU A 62 1.88 -4.50 7.15
C LEU A 62 1.39 -3.36 8.06
N ALA A 63 2.22 -2.93 9.01
CA ALA A 63 1.89 -1.85 9.94
C ALA A 63 1.65 -0.52 9.21
N GLN A 64 2.46 -0.21 8.20
CA GLN A 64 2.29 1.01 7.41
C GLN A 64 0.99 0.96 6.60
N ALA A 65 0.67 -0.15 5.94
CA ALA A 65 -0.60 -0.29 5.22
C ALA A 65 -1.81 -0.12 6.16
N TYR A 66 -1.73 -0.71 7.36
CA TYR A 66 -2.79 -0.61 8.38
C TYR A 66 -2.95 0.80 8.97
N SER A 67 -1.87 1.57 9.05
CA SER A 67 -1.90 2.93 9.62
C SER A 67 -2.67 3.94 8.79
N TYR A 68 -2.94 3.62 7.53
CA TYR A 68 -3.60 4.53 6.60
C TYR A 68 -5.03 4.87 7.02
N ASP A 69 -5.40 6.13 6.84
CA ASP A 69 -6.77 6.62 6.93
C ASP A 69 -7.11 7.33 5.60
N PRO A 70 -7.97 6.74 4.76
CA PRO A 70 -8.28 7.28 3.44
C PRO A 70 -9.18 8.52 3.49
N ALA A 71 -9.92 8.71 4.57
CA ALA A 71 -10.93 9.75 4.69
C ALA A 71 -11.03 10.33 6.11
N PRO A 72 -9.94 10.93 6.64
CA PRO A 72 -9.97 11.48 7.98
C PRO A 72 -11.02 12.58 8.12
N ASP A 73 -11.66 12.64 9.28
CA ASP A 73 -12.72 13.60 9.60
C ASP A 73 -12.29 15.07 9.39
N SER A 74 -11.00 15.34 9.50
CA SER A 74 -10.41 16.67 9.26
C SER A 74 -10.62 17.19 7.83
N LEU A 75 -11.00 16.34 6.88
CA LEU A 75 -11.33 16.76 5.51
C LEU A 75 -12.67 17.50 5.42
N GLY A 76 -13.56 17.27 6.39
CA GLY A 76 -14.88 17.88 6.46
C GLY A 76 -16.01 17.02 5.88
N ALA A 77 -17.22 17.26 6.36
CA ALA A 77 -18.39 16.46 6.07
C ALA A 77 -18.87 16.53 4.60
N ASP A 78 -18.41 17.47 3.83
CA ASP A 78 -18.67 17.62 2.40
C ASP A 78 -17.69 16.84 1.52
N VAL A 79 -16.48 16.58 2.01
CA VAL A 79 -15.42 15.88 1.27
C VAL A 79 -15.41 14.38 1.57
N VAL A 80 -15.54 14.00 2.83
CA VAL A 80 -15.50 12.58 3.26
C VAL A 80 -16.44 11.68 2.45
N PRO A 81 -17.71 12.02 2.18
CA PRO A 81 -18.63 11.19 1.40
C PRO A 81 -18.23 11.03 -0.07
N MET A 82 -17.33 11.87 -0.59
CA MET A 82 -16.84 11.78 -1.97
C MET A 82 -15.71 10.74 -2.10
N ILE A 83 -15.10 10.31 -0.99
CA ILE A 83 -14.09 9.27 -0.97
C ILE A 83 -14.78 7.92 -0.88
N LEU A 84 -14.73 7.15 -1.98
CA LEU A 84 -15.42 5.87 -2.09
C LEU A 84 -14.75 4.75 -1.27
N GLY A 85 -13.49 4.94 -0.93
CA GLY A 85 -12.69 3.97 -0.18
C GLY A 85 -11.27 3.86 -0.70
N VAL A 86 -10.64 2.72 -0.44
CA VAL A 86 -9.24 2.43 -0.68
C VAL A 86 -9.08 1.27 -1.66
N GLN A 87 -7.97 1.27 -2.43
CA GLN A 87 -7.64 0.21 -3.38
C GLN A 87 -6.17 -0.20 -3.22
N GLY A 88 -5.92 -1.51 -3.07
CA GLY A 88 -4.58 -2.09 -3.18
C GLY A 88 -4.21 -2.36 -4.64
N ASN A 89 -2.98 -2.03 -5.02
CA ASN A 89 -2.46 -2.23 -6.38
C ASN A 89 -1.27 -3.20 -6.36
N LEU A 90 -1.30 -4.21 -7.22
CA LEU A 90 -0.16 -5.07 -7.50
C LEU A 90 0.27 -4.84 -8.95
N TRP A 91 1.39 -4.15 -9.16
CA TRP A 91 2.01 -4.03 -10.47
C TRP A 91 2.93 -5.24 -10.71
N CYS A 92 2.85 -5.83 -11.90
CA CYS A 92 3.38 -7.17 -12.14
C CYS A 92 4.71 -7.20 -12.89
N GLU A 93 5.44 -6.09 -12.99
CA GLU A 93 6.74 -6.02 -13.67
C GLU A 93 7.76 -7.02 -13.10
N HIS A 94 7.65 -7.31 -11.79
CA HIS A 94 8.53 -8.24 -11.07
C HIS A 94 7.79 -9.44 -10.46
N VAL A 95 6.55 -9.71 -10.90
CA VAL A 95 5.70 -10.77 -10.34
C VAL A 95 5.44 -11.85 -11.40
N PRO A 96 6.37 -12.82 -11.59
CA PRO A 96 6.31 -13.77 -12.69
C PRO A 96 5.37 -14.96 -12.45
N THR A 97 4.97 -15.25 -11.20
CA THR A 97 4.16 -16.43 -10.86
C THR A 97 3.01 -16.09 -9.92
N ALA A 98 2.04 -17.00 -9.83
CA ALA A 98 0.91 -16.87 -8.90
C ALA A 98 1.38 -16.90 -7.43
N GLU A 99 2.33 -17.78 -7.11
CA GLU A 99 2.90 -17.90 -5.77
C GLU A 99 3.60 -16.59 -5.35
N HIS A 100 4.31 -15.94 -6.30
CA HIS A 100 4.92 -14.65 -6.04
C HIS A 100 3.84 -13.57 -5.83
N ALA A 101 2.77 -13.58 -6.60
CA ALA A 101 1.63 -12.67 -6.41
C ALA A 101 0.99 -12.86 -5.02
N GLU A 102 0.78 -14.10 -4.60
CA GLU A 102 0.26 -14.43 -3.26
C GLU A 102 1.19 -13.89 -2.16
N HIS A 103 2.50 -14.08 -2.30
CA HIS A 103 3.50 -13.54 -1.38
C HIS A 103 3.41 -12.01 -1.30
N MET A 104 3.33 -11.33 -2.43
CA MET A 104 3.28 -9.88 -2.48
C MET A 104 1.97 -9.29 -1.93
N ILE A 105 0.84 -9.94 -2.18
CA ILE A 105 -0.49 -9.48 -1.75
C ILE A 105 -0.71 -9.72 -0.26
N TRP A 106 -0.46 -10.93 0.22
CA TRP A 106 -0.78 -11.32 1.57
C TRP A 106 0.42 -11.18 2.52
N PRO A 107 0.19 -10.69 3.76
CA PRO A 107 -1.10 -10.32 4.35
C PRO A 107 -1.50 -8.85 4.19
N ARG A 108 -0.74 -8.00 3.48
CA ARG A 108 -0.98 -6.54 3.41
C ARG A 108 -2.36 -6.18 2.86
N LEU A 109 -2.93 -6.99 1.97
CA LEU A 109 -4.29 -6.76 1.48
C LEU A 109 -5.34 -6.89 2.58
N LEU A 110 -5.08 -7.69 3.63
CA LEU A 110 -5.97 -7.73 4.82
C LEU A 110 -5.96 -6.38 5.55
N ALA A 111 -4.80 -5.72 5.64
CA ALA A 111 -4.72 -4.38 6.23
C ALA A 111 -5.51 -3.35 5.42
N ILE A 112 -5.36 -3.37 4.09
CA ILE A 112 -6.13 -2.49 3.20
C ILE A 112 -7.64 -2.76 3.31
N ALA A 113 -8.04 -4.04 3.41
CA ALA A 113 -9.45 -4.40 3.61
C ALA A 113 -9.98 -3.85 4.94
N GLU A 114 -9.24 -4.01 6.03
CA GLU A 114 -9.66 -3.50 7.34
C GLU A 114 -9.72 -1.96 7.37
N VAL A 115 -8.76 -1.29 6.76
CA VAL A 115 -8.77 0.17 6.56
C VAL A 115 -10.02 0.64 5.81
N GLY A 116 -10.46 -0.12 4.82
CA GLY A 116 -11.66 0.22 4.03
C GLY A 116 -13.00 -0.09 4.73
N TRP A 117 -13.02 -1.01 5.68
CA TRP A 117 -14.26 -1.50 6.32
C TRP A 117 -14.45 -1.06 7.76
N SER A 118 -13.36 -0.76 8.48
CA SER A 118 -13.41 -0.43 9.91
C SER A 118 -13.36 1.08 10.12
N ALA A 119 -14.18 1.57 11.02
CA ALA A 119 -14.10 2.94 11.48
C ALA A 119 -12.75 3.18 12.16
N PRO A 120 -12.08 4.34 11.93
CA PRO A 120 -10.71 4.62 12.42
C PRO A 120 -10.55 4.41 13.93
N GLU A 121 -11.55 4.78 14.73
CA GLU A 121 -11.56 4.65 16.18
C GLU A 121 -11.63 3.19 16.68
N ARG A 122 -11.94 2.24 15.79
CA ARG A 122 -11.99 0.80 16.09
C ARG A 122 -10.72 0.07 15.72
N LYS A 123 -9.76 0.76 15.10
CA LYS A 123 -8.51 0.15 14.64
C LYS A 123 -7.59 -0.08 15.83
N ASP A 124 -7.17 -1.34 15.99
CA ASP A 124 -6.17 -1.79 16.95
C ASP A 124 -5.18 -2.70 16.21
N PHE A 125 -3.93 -2.25 16.12
CA PHE A 125 -2.93 -2.98 15.34
C PHE A 125 -2.54 -4.31 15.99
N ASP A 126 -2.51 -4.40 17.31
CA ASP A 126 -2.10 -5.64 18.00
C ASP A 126 -3.16 -6.72 17.84
N ASP A 127 -4.45 -6.37 17.98
CA ASP A 127 -5.56 -7.27 17.68
C ASP A 127 -5.57 -7.69 16.21
N PHE A 128 -5.43 -6.71 15.30
CA PHE A 128 -5.35 -6.99 13.86
C PHE A 128 -4.19 -7.92 13.52
N HIS A 129 -3.00 -7.67 14.07
CA HIS A 129 -1.81 -8.48 13.81
C HIS A 129 -1.99 -9.92 14.29
N ALA A 130 -2.60 -10.13 15.46
CA ALA A 130 -2.93 -11.48 15.94
C ALA A 130 -3.84 -12.23 14.94
N ARG A 131 -4.91 -11.59 14.46
CA ARG A 131 -5.81 -12.15 13.44
C ARG A 131 -5.10 -12.41 12.09
N VAL A 132 -4.14 -11.57 11.73
CA VAL A 132 -3.32 -11.77 10.54
C VAL A 132 -2.47 -13.03 10.65
N LEU A 133 -1.83 -13.28 11.80
CA LEU A 133 -1.03 -14.49 11.99
C LEU A 133 -1.87 -15.77 11.83
N ASP A 134 -3.10 -15.78 12.35
CA ASP A 134 -4.05 -16.88 12.17
C ASP A 134 -4.46 -17.03 10.70
N ALA A 135 -4.73 -15.91 10.01
CA ALA A 135 -5.09 -15.92 8.60
C ALA A 135 -3.96 -16.44 7.71
N VAL A 136 -2.71 -16.04 7.96
CA VAL A 136 -1.51 -16.53 7.26
C VAL A 136 -1.35 -18.03 7.46
N ALA A 137 -1.46 -18.52 8.70
CA ALA A 137 -1.40 -19.96 8.99
C ALA A 137 -2.52 -20.74 8.28
N TRP A 138 -3.72 -20.20 8.23
CA TRP A 138 -4.86 -20.78 7.51
C TRP A 138 -4.62 -20.83 5.99
N MET A 139 -4.04 -19.78 5.40
CA MET A 139 -3.66 -19.75 3.98
C MET A 139 -2.61 -20.81 3.64
N GLN A 140 -1.53 -20.89 4.45
CA GLN A 140 -0.45 -21.87 4.29
C GLN A 140 -0.96 -23.31 4.34
N GLN A 141 -1.86 -23.64 5.27
CA GLN A 141 -2.47 -24.98 5.37
C GLN A 141 -3.29 -25.36 4.10
N ARG A 142 -3.70 -24.38 3.30
CA ARG A 142 -4.46 -24.57 2.05
C ARG A 142 -3.60 -24.48 0.80
N GLY A 143 -2.29 -24.39 0.95
CA GLY A 143 -1.33 -24.35 -0.16
C GLY A 143 -1.17 -22.97 -0.80
N TYR A 144 -1.63 -21.91 -0.15
CA TYR A 144 -1.28 -20.55 -0.54
C TYR A 144 0.11 -20.16 0.00
N HIS A 145 0.73 -19.17 -0.62
CA HIS A 145 2.10 -18.74 -0.35
C HIS A 145 2.17 -17.30 0.19
N PRO A 146 1.46 -16.98 1.31
CA PRO A 146 1.53 -15.64 1.90
C PRO A 146 2.95 -15.36 2.42
N PHE A 147 3.31 -14.08 2.52
CA PHE A 147 4.50 -13.64 3.23
C PHE A 147 4.49 -14.13 4.69
N ASP A 148 5.64 -14.60 5.17
CA ASP A 148 5.80 -15.10 6.55
C ASP A 148 5.88 -13.93 7.56
N GLN A 149 4.72 -13.35 7.87
CA GLN A 149 4.60 -12.21 8.77
C GLN A 149 5.15 -12.51 10.18
N LYS A 150 5.12 -13.76 10.63
CA LYS A 150 5.61 -14.15 11.95
C LYS A 150 7.12 -13.94 12.10
N ASN A 151 7.88 -14.14 11.02
CA ASN A 151 9.32 -14.01 10.99
C ASN A 151 9.80 -12.72 10.29
N ALA A 152 8.91 -11.74 10.11
CA ALA A 152 9.24 -10.45 9.57
C ALA A 152 10.23 -9.71 10.49
N VAL A 153 11.27 -9.13 9.89
CA VAL A 153 12.26 -8.30 10.61
C VAL A 153 12.12 -6.82 10.29
N GLY A 154 11.34 -6.50 9.26
CA GLY A 154 11.18 -5.15 8.77
C GLY A 154 12.38 -4.63 7.97
N PRO A 155 12.23 -3.50 7.28
CA PRO A 155 13.33 -2.85 6.59
C PRO A 155 14.35 -2.35 7.59
N ARG A 156 15.65 -2.64 7.35
CA ARG A 156 16.74 -2.13 8.17
C ARG A 156 17.21 -0.78 7.64
N PRO A 157 17.69 0.15 8.51
CA PRO A 157 18.20 1.44 8.08
C PRO A 157 19.24 1.33 6.96
N GLU A 158 20.17 0.38 7.05
CA GLU A 158 21.22 0.12 6.07
C GLU A 158 20.70 -0.43 4.74
N SER A 159 19.55 -1.08 4.73
CA SER A 159 18.92 -1.59 3.51
C SER A 159 18.01 -0.57 2.82
N LEU A 160 17.71 0.55 3.48
CA LEU A 160 16.92 1.64 2.89
C LEU A 160 17.72 2.44 1.86
N ASP A 161 19.05 2.49 1.97
CA ASP A 161 19.91 3.26 1.07
C ASP A 161 20.31 2.48 -0.19
N THR A 162 20.27 1.14 -0.14
CA THR A 162 20.75 0.29 -1.24
C THR A 162 19.85 -0.93 -1.43
N LEU A 163 18.99 -0.92 -2.42
CA LEU A 163 18.30 -2.13 -2.88
C LEU A 163 19.15 -2.85 -3.90
N HIS A 164 19.55 -4.08 -3.56
CA HIS A 164 20.07 -5.00 -4.57
C HIS A 164 18.91 -5.47 -5.44
N CYS A 165 18.83 -4.97 -6.67
CA CYS A 165 17.97 -5.58 -7.66
C CYS A 165 18.58 -6.94 -8.03
N LEU A 166 18.11 -8.00 -7.38
CA LEU A 166 18.62 -9.36 -7.55
C LEU A 166 18.51 -9.85 -9.01
N SER A 167 17.55 -9.31 -9.78
CA SER A 167 17.35 -9.67 -11.19
C SER A 167 18.41 -9.11 -12.14
N THR A 168 19.08 -8.03 -11.78
CA THR A 168 20.03 -7.34 -12.69
C THR A 168 21.45 -7.24 -12.13
N GLY A 169 21.68 -7.64 -10.88
CA GLY A 169 22.98 -7.45 -10.20
C GLY A 169 23.39 -5.99 -10.03
N ARG A 170 22.51 -5.05 -10.29
CA ARG A 170 22.76 -3.61 -10.10
C ARG A 170 22.32 -3.17 -8.73
N GLN A 171 23.20 -2.45 -8.03
CA GLN A 171 22.82 -1.66 -6.88
C GLN A 171 21.97 -0.48 -7.37
N VAL A 172 20.73 -0.42 -6.95
CA VAL A 172 19.87 0.74 -7.19
C VAL A 172 19.75 1.49 -5.89
N ALA A 173 20.17 2.76 -5.87
CA ALA A 173 19.95 3.62 -4.71
C ALA A 173 18.45 3.70 -4.41
N TYR A 174 18.05 3.23 -3.24
CA TYR A 174 16.67 3.29 -2.80
C TYR A 174 16.26 4.75 -2.59
N ARG A 175 15.31 5.21 -3.39
CA ARG A 175 14.65 6.49 -3.15
C ARG A 175 13.29 6.20 -2.53
N THR A 176 13.16 6.50 -1.25
CA THR A 176 11.86 6.42 -0.58
C THR A 176 10.84 7.27 -1.35
N PRO A 177 9.53 6.98 -1.26
CA PRO A 177 8.48 7.89 -1.70
C PRO A 177 8.60 9.29 -1.07
N TYR A 178 9.31 9.39 0.04
CA TYR A 178 9.71 10.60 0.75
C TYR A 178 11.02 11.23 0.24
N SER A 179 11.54 10.80 -0.93
CA SER A 179 12.67 11.51 -1.55
C SER A 179 12.22 12.94 -1.90
N PRO A 180 13.14 13.94 -1.91
CA PRO A 180 12.79 15.32 -2.24
C PRO A 180 12.10 15.51 -3.60
N LYS A 181 12.13 14.49 -4.46
CA LYS A 181 11.41 14.47 -5.73
C LYS A 181 9.91 14.19 -5.55
N TYR A 182 9.54 13.61 -4.39
CA TYR A 182 8.16 13.34 -3.98
C TYR A 182 8.06 13.71 -2.50
N PRO A 183 8.00 15.02 -2.17
CA PRO A 183 7.86 15.43 -0.77
C PRO A 183 6.62 14.76 -0.19
N ALA A 184 6.74 14.35 1.07
CA ALA A 184 5.56 13.95 1.83
C ALA A 184 4.58 15.12 1.82
N ALA A 185 3.35 14.85 1.40
CA ALA A 185 2.27 15.80 1.49
C ALA A 185 1.88 16.03 2.93
#